data_788c5d5fdd132a28bd7cf8f8c2758a7b
#
_entry.id   788c5d5fdd132a28bd7cf8f8c2758a7b
#
_cell.length_a   1.000
_cell.length_b   1.000
_cell.length_c   1.000
_cell.angle_alpha   90.00
_cell.angle_beta   90.00
_cell.angle_gamma   90.00
#
_symmetry.space_group_name_H-M   'P 1'
#
loop_
_entity.id
_entity.type
_entity.pdbx_description
1 polymer ?
#
loop_
_entity_poly.entity_id
_entity_poly.type
_entity_poly.pdbx_seq_one_letter_code
_entity_poly.pdbx_strand_id
1 'polypeptide(L)'
;MRDWVTNLSTTHYLVGSAIGPHPFPTIVRDYQRIIGREIKARFAGAVGKLPDVVIPWVGGGSNAIGTFYDFIKEEGVRLIGVEAGGEGNYIHLRIHLDA
;
A
#
# COMPACT_ATOMS: atom_id res chain seq x y z
N MET A 1 -4.49 -15.04 -11.92
CA MET A 1 -3.03 -15.34 -11.72
C MET A 1 -2.71 -16.80 -12.00
N ARG A 2 -3.51 -17.73 -11.54
CA ARG A 2 -3.28 -19.17 -11.75
C ARG A 2 -3.21 -19.54 -13.24
N ASP A 3 -4.13 -19.04 -14.04
CA ASP A 3 -4.15 -19.26 -15.48
C ASP A 3 -2.93 -18.63 -16.17
N TRP A 4 -2.54 -17.44 -15.76
CA TRP A 4 -1.39 -16.76 -16.27
C TRP A 4 -0.08 -17.53 -16.01
N VAL A 5 0.10 -18.07 -14.79
CA VAL A 5 1.29 -18.86 -14.44
C VAL A 5 1.38 -20.13 -15.30
N THR A 6 0.24 -20.72 -15.63
CA THR A 6 0.17 -21.92 -16.47
C THR A 6 0.40 -21.62 -17.94
N ASN A 7 -0.01 -20.44 -18.44
CA ASN A 7 -0.05 -20.09 -19.85
C ASN A 7 0.76 -18.81 -20.17
N LEU A 8 1.97 -18.71 -19.66
CA LEU A 8 2.82 -17.50 -19.77
C LEU A 8 3.06 -17.03 -21.20
N SER A 9 3.16 -17.97 -22.18
CA SER A 9 3.44 -17.65 -23.56
C SER A 9 2.26 -17.06 -24.32
N THR A 10 1.02 -17.24 -23.85
CA THR A 10 -0.20 -16.84 -24.54
C THR A 10 -1.09 -15.92 -23.75
N THR A 11 -0.81 -15.71 -22.46
CA THR A 11 -1.68 -14.97 -21.54
C THR A 11 -0.93 -13.80 -20.93
N HIS A 12 -1.49 -12.58 -21.10
CA HIS A 12 -1.02 -11.39 -20.41
C HIS A 12 -1.96 -11.10 -19.24
N TYR A 13 -1.41 -11.12 -18.03
CA TYR A 13 -2.19 -10.88 -16.82
C TYR A 13 -2.22 -9.39 -16.47
N LEU A 14 -3.42 -8.83 -16.50
CA LEU A 14 -3.64 -7.44 -16.09
C LEU A 14 -3.82 -7.41 -14.57
N VAL A 15 -2.80 -6.95 -13.87
CA VAL A 15 -2.80 -6.85 -12.42
C VAL A 15 -2.67 -5.39 -11.99
N GLY A 16 -3.57 -4.95 -11.11
CA GLY A 16 -3.58 -3.58 -10.60
C GLY A 16 -3.05 -3.43 -9.18
N SER A 17 -2.69 -4.52 -8.51
CA SER A 17 -2.23 -4.49 -7.14
C SER A 17 -0.76 -4.92 -7.01
N ALA A 18 -0.16 -4.70 -5.84
CA ALA A 18 1.24 -5.03 -5.55
C ALA A 18 1.42 -6.53 -5.26
N ILE A 19 0.95 -7.37 -6.17
CA ILE A 19 1.00 -8.83 -6.05
C ILE A 19 1.71 -9.44 -7.26
N GLY A 20 2.18 -10.67 -7.08
CA GLY A 20 2.88 -11.40 -8.13
C GLY A 20 4.40 -11.25 -8.05
N PRO A 21 5.13 -11.84 -9.01
CA PRO A 21 6.59 -11.80 -9.01
C PRO A 21 7.14 -10.43 -9.38
N HIS A 22 8.42 -10.19 -9.02
CA HIS A 22 9.14 -9.00 -9.49
C HIS A 22 9.10 -8.92 -11.02
N PRO A 23 8.86 -7.78 -11.68
CA PRO A 23 8.88 -6.43 -11.08
C PRO A 23 7.50 -5.84 -10.72
N PHE A 24 6.43 -6.62 -10.72
CA PHE A 24 5.07 -6.10 -10.54
C PHE A 24 4.89 -5.28 -9.26
N PRO A 25 5.31 -5.73 -8.07
CA PRO A 25 5.18 -4.91 -6.87
C PRO A 25 5.93 -3.58 -6.94
N THR A 26 7.11 -3.57 -7.55
CA THR A 26 7.92 -2.36 -7.74
C THR A 26 7.22 -1.36 -8.66
N ILE A 27 6.66 -1.85 -9.78
CA ILE A 27 5.93 -1.00 -10.73
C ILE A 27 4.72 -0.36 -10.05
N VAL A 28 3.92 -1.16 -9.35
CA VAL A 28 2.74 -0.67 -8.65
C VAL A 28 3.12 0.34 -7.57
N ARG A 29 4.16 0.05 -6.79
CA ARG A 29 4.68 0.99 -5.79
C ARG A 29 5.04 2.33 -6.42
N ASP A 30 5.77 2.33 -7.51
CA ASP A 30 6.25 3.56 -8.14
C ASP A 30 5.11 4.42 -8.69
N TYR A 31 4.05 3.80 -9.20
CA TYR A 31 2.87 4.54 -9.64
C TYR A 31 1.99 4.98 -8.48
N GLN A 32 1.82 4.17 -7.46
CA GLN A 32 0.93 4.46 -6.33
C GLN A 32 1.56 5.35 -5.26
N ARG A 33 2.88 5.52 -5.25
CA ARG A 33 3.57 6.34 -4.25
C ARG A 33 3.13 7.81 -4.23
N ILE A 34 2.47 8.27 -5.28
CA ILE A 34 1.93 9.63 -5.35
C ILE A 34 0.94 9.88 -4.21
N ILE A 35 0.26 8.86 -3.71
CA ILE A 35 -0.67 8.98 -2.58
C ILE A 35 0.06 9.52 -1.36
N GLY A 36 1.14 8.89 -0.94
CA GLY A 36 1.94 9.32 0.20
C GLY A 36 2.61 10.68 -0.02
N ARG A 37 3.08 10.91 -1.24
CA ARG A 37 3.69 12.19 -1.62
C ARG A 37 2.70 13.35 -1.50
N GLU A 38 1.48 13.16 -1.99
CA GLU A 38 0.44 14.19 -1.89
C GLU A 38 -0.03 14.38 -0.44
N ILE A 39 -0.12 13.31 0.34
CA ILE A 39 -0.46 13.41 1.76
C ILE A 39 0.56 14.29 2.48
N LYS A 40 1.85 14.05 2.27
CA LYS A 40 2.91 14.88 2.85
C LYS A 40 2.75 16.35 2.49
N ALA A 41 2.59 16.62 1.20
CA ALA A 41 2.51 18.00 0.72
C ALA A 41 1.28 18.73 1.24
N ARG A 42 0.11 18.09 1.13
CA ARG A 42 -1.16 18.72 1.53
C ARG A 42 -1.29 18.82 3.04
N PHE A 43 -0.89 17.82 3.77
CA PHE A 43 -0.96 17.83 5.23
C PHE A 43 -0.01 18.86 5.83
N ALA A 44 1.23 18.91 5.34
CA ALA A 44 2.21 19.92 5.78
C ALA A 44 1.73 21.34 5.46
N GLY A 45 1.09 21.53 4.30
CA GLY A 45 0.52 22.82 3.91
C GLY A 45 -0.67 23.24 4.76
N ALA A 46 -1.51 22.30 5.19
CA ALA A 46 -2.72 22.59 5.97
C ALA A 46 -2.44 22.72 7.47
N VAL A 47 -1.57 21.90 8.03
CA VAL A 47 -1.33 21.77 9.47
C VAL A 47 0.06 22.25 9.88
N GLY A 48 0.99 22.33 8.95
CA GLY A 48 2.38 22.77 9.21
C GLY A 48 3.31 21.68 9.72
N LYS A 49 2.84 20.43 9.81
CA LYS A 49 3.66 19.28 10.21
C LYS A 49 3.21 18.01 9.49
N LEU A 50 4.00 16.96 9.58
CA LEU A 50 3.59 15.63 9.09
C LEU A 50 2.55 15.00 10.03
N PRO A 51 1.71 14.08 9.54
CA PRO A 51 0.76 13.40 10.39
C PRO A 51 1.45 12.50 11.41
N ASP A 52 0.84 12.30 12.56
CA ASP A 52 1.36 11.40 13.59
C ASP A 52 1.13 9.94 13.21
N VAL A 53 0.03 9.65 12.54
CA VAL A 53 -0.37 8.29 12.14
C VAL A 53 -0.92 8.32 10.72
N VAL A 54 -0.55 7.34 9.92
CA VAL A 54 -1.09 7.12 8.58
C VAL A 54 -1.73 5.74 8.54
N ILE A 55 -3.03 5.69 8.20
CA ILE A 55 -3.83 4.47 8.28
C ILE A 55 -4.48 4.19 6.92
N PRO A 56 -3.78 3.51 6.00
CA PRO A 56 -4.37 3.11 4.74
C PRO A 56 -5.16 1.82 4.86
N TRP A 57 -6.08 1.65 3.92
CA TRP A 57 -6.78 0.40 3.69
C TRP A 57 -5.85 -0.60 3.01
N VAL A 58 -5.89 -1.85 3.46
CA VAL A 58 -5.08 -2.93 2.87
C VAL A 58 -5.98 -3.97 2.20
N GLY A 59 -5.86 -4.06 0.88
CA GLY A 59 -6.45 -5.14 0.08
C GLY A 59 -5.31 -5.96 -0.53
N GLY A 60 -5.01 -5.76 -1.82
CA GLY A 60 -3.84 -6.36 -2.46
C GLY A 60 -2.51 -5.69 -2.14
N GLY A 61 -2.54 -4.58 -1.41
CA GLY A 61 -1.34 -3.87 -0.97
C GLY A 61 -0.99 -2.60 -1.74
N SER A 62 -1.65 -2.31 -2.88
CA SER A 62 -1.30 -1.16 -3.70
C SER A 62 -1.53 0.17 -2.98
N ASN A 63 -2.69 0.34 -2.36
CA ASN A 63 -3.01 1.54 -1.59
C ASN A 63 -2.08 1.70 -0.39
N ALA A 64 -1.82 0.62 0.32
CA ALA A 64 -0.96 0.64 1.50
C ALA A 64 0.48 0.99 1.13
N ILE A 65 1.06 0.33 0.13
CA ILE A 65 2.44 0.58 -0.28
C ILE A 65 2.60 1.99 -0.85
N GLY A 66 1.62 2.45 -1.64
CA GLY A 66 1.63 3.81 -2.18
C GLY A 66 1.54 4.87 -1.10
N THR A 67 0.74 4.61 -0.06
CA THR A 67 0.58 5.52 1.07
C THR A 67 1.81 5.50 1.98
N PHE A 68 2.33 4.32 2.31
CA PHE A 68 3.42 4.16 3.26
C PHE A 68 4.78 4.53 2.72
N TYR A 69 5.03 4.32 1.44
CA TYR A 69 6.38 4.35 0.89
C TYR A 69 7.15 5.65 1.19
N ASP A 70 6.50 6.79 1.05
CA ASP A 70 7.14 8.07 1.34
C ASP A 70 7.24 8.39 2.84
N PHE A 71 6.62 7.57 3.71
CA PHE A 71 6.67 7.72 5.17
C PHE A 71 7.57 6.70 5.87
N ILE A 72 8.11 5.71 5.15
CA ILE A 72 8.93 4.66 5.76
C ILE A 72 10.14 5.22 6.52
N LYS A 73 10.74 6.28 5.99
CA LYS A 73 11.92 6.92 6.58
C LYS A 73 11.58 7.99 7.61
N GLU A 74 10.29 8.28 7.81
CA GLU A 74 9.83 9.30 8.74
C GLU A 74 9.60 8.68 10.12
N GLU A 75 10.55 8.85 11.04
CA GLU A 75 10.51 8.22 12.36
C GLU A 75 9.35 8.68 13.24
N GLY A 76 8.86 9.89 13.03
CA GLY A 76 7.75 10.44 13.80
C GLY A 76 6.36 10.01 13.34
N VAL A 77 6.25 9.23 12.26
CA VAL A 77 4.97 8.84 11.68
C VAL A 77 4.73 7.35 11.90
N ARG A 78 3.62 7.01 12.57
CA ARG A 78 3.21 5.62 12.76
C ARG A 78 2.43 5.13 11.54
N LEU A 79 2.72 3.92 11.09
CA LEU A 79 2.10 3.30 9.93
C LEU A 79 1.22 2.13 10.38
N ILE A 80 -0.08 2.21 10.11
CA ILE A 80 -1.04 1.19 10.50
C ILE A 80 -1.85 0.79 9.27
N GLY A 81 -1.80 -0.50 8.89
CA GLY A 81 -2.64 -1.03 7.82
C GLY A 81 -3.91 -1.65 8.37
N VAL A 82 -5.04 -1.36 7.74
CA VAL A 82 -6.34 -1.92 8.10
C VAL A 82 -6.84 -2.80 6.97
N GLU A 83 -7.05 -4.08 7.24
CA GLU A 83 -7.58 -5.01 6.25
C GLU A 83 -8.88 -5.66 6.71
N ALA A 84 -9.72 -6.09 5.75
CA ALA A 84 -10.92 -6.84 6.06
C ALA A 84 -10.54 -8.22 6.61
N GLY A 85 -11.18 -8.62 7.71
CA GLY A 85 -10.83 -9.83 8.45
C GLY A 85 -11.42 -11.13 7.90
N GLY A 86 -12.03 -11.13 6.72
CA GLY A 86 -12.66 -12.30 6.15
C GLY A 86 -14.08 -12.53 6.65
N GLU A 87 -14.48 -13.79 6.83
CA GLU A 87 -15.83 -14.12 7.29
C GLU A 87 -16.08 -13.68 8.73
N GLY A 88 -17.19 -12.97 8.91
CA GLY A 88 -17.64 -12.53 10.22
C GLY A 88 -17.62 -11.01 10.38
N ASN A 89 -18.06 -10.57 11.54
CA ASN A 89 -18.25 -9.16 11.87
C ASN A 89 -16.98 -8.52 12.46
N TYR A 90 -15.81 -9.07 12.16
CA TYR A 90 -14.55 -8.62 12.75
C TYR A 90 -13.69 -7.90 11.73
N ILE A 91 -13.29 -6.70 12.08
CA ILE A 91 -12.21 -5.98 11.42
C ILE A 91 -10.93 -6.42 12.12
N HIS A 92 -10.09 -7.19 11.43
CA HIS A 92 -8.76 -7.49 11.94
C HIS A 92 -7.84 -6.32 11.67
N LEU A 93 -7.42 -5.69 12.75
CA LEU A 93 -6.39 -4.67 12.72
C LEU A 93 -5.04 -5.38 12.73
N ARG A 94 -4.37 -5.46 11.60
CA ARG A 94 -2.96 -5.81 11.57
C ARG A 94 -2.15 -4.53 11.69
N ILE A 95 -1.50 -4.41 12.81
CA ILE A 95 -0.55 -3.33 13.04
C ILE A 95 0.80 -3.82 12.51
N HIS A 96 1.21 -3.29 11.37
CA HIS A 96 2.57 -3.43 10.92
C HIS A 96 3.35 -2.26 11.51
N LEU A 97 4.03 -2.53 12.58
CA LEU A 97 5.00 -1.60 13.13
C LEU A 97 6.30 -1.84 12.37
N ASP A 98 6.57 -1.00 11.40
CA ASP A 98 7.92 -0.89 10.87
C ASP A 98 8.75 -0.13 11.90
N ALA A 99 9.67 -0.87 12.43
CA ALA A 99 10.69 -0.30 13.29
C ALA A 99 11.74 0.43 12.47
#